data_d02e36af272ba930850554b3cb194039
#
_entry.id   d02e36af272ba930850554b3cb194039
#
_cell.length_a   1.000
_cell.length_b   1.000
_cell.length_c   1.000
_cell.angle_alpha   90.00
_cell.angle_beta   90.00
_cell.angle_gamma   90.00
#
_symmetry.space_group_name_H-M   'P 1'
#
loop_
_entity.id
_entity.type
_entity.pdbx_description
1 polymer ?
#
loop_
_entity_poly.entity_id
_entity_poly.type
_entity_poly.pdbx_seq_one_letter_code
_entity_poly.pdbx_strand_id
1 'polypeptide(L)'
;MNKKLKIDNNTSLFSPSSWIENNLSKNNSKMSLLDLACGNGRHSVFAAHAGYQVTSVDIDKNKLFRLKNNKFINPIQVDLEINDPWPFRNEIFDVVLVTNYLYRPIFKYICKSIKLNGKLFYETFTEENIIFGKPNNKTFLLRPQELLNLARNNRFEVINYEEVIISKPKKKAVQRIYAIKK
;
A
#
# COMPACT_ATOMS: atom_id res chain seq x y z
N MET A 1 -16.34 -27.13 22.93
CA MET A 1 -17.01 -27.14 21.61
C MET A 1 -16.44 -25.96 20.80
N ASN A 2 -15.47 -26.23 19.93
CA ASN A 2 -14.85 -25.23 19.09
C ASN A 2 -15.71 -24.97 17.84
N LYS A 3 -16.39 -23.83 17.75
CA LYS A 3 -17.02 -23.38 16.51
C LYS A 3 -15.92 -22.92 15.55
N LYS A 4 -15.54 -23.77 14.59
CA LYS A 4 -14.84 -23.35 13.38
C LYS A 4 -15.74 -22.37 12.63
N LEU A 5 -15.34 -21.09 12.58
CA LEU A 5 -15.93 -20.12 11.67
C LEU A 5 -15.73 -20.64 10.25
N LYS A 6 -16.81 -20.88 9.53
CA LYS A 6 -16.79 -21.15 8.09
C LYS A 6 -16.26 -19.88 7.41
N ILE A 7 -15.08 -19.98 6.81
CA ILE A 7 -14.51 -18.94 5.98
C ILE A 7 -15.19 -19.08 4.62
N ASP A 8 -16.09 -18.14 4.31
CA ASP A 8 -16.75 -18.07 3.00
C ASP A 8 -15.73 -17.76 1.89
N ASN A 9 -15.88 -18.41 0.74
CA ASN A 9 -14.99 -18.32 -0.44
C ASN A 9 -14.88 -16.90 -1.08
N ASN A 10 -15.45 -15.88 -0.46
CA ASN A 10 -15.39 -14.49 -0.89
C ASN A 10 -14.32 -13.65 -0.14
N THR A 11 -13.52 -14.29 0.73
CA THR A 11 -12.53 -13.62 1.59
C THR A 11 -11.31 -13.07 0.85
N SER A 12 -11.03 -13.53 -0.39
CA SER A 12 -9.84 -13.10 -1.13
C SER A 12 -9.82 -11.62 -1.53
N LEU A 13 -10.99 -10.99 -1.69
CA LEU A 13 -11.12 -9.57 -2.02
C LEU A 13 -10.88 -8.64 -0.81
N PHE A 14 -11.00 -9.18 0.39
CA PHE A 14 -10.86 -8.45 1.66
C PHE A 14 -9.56 -8.79 2.42
N SER A 15 -8.84 -9.82 2.00
CA SER A 15 -7.56 -10.17 2.60
C SER A 15 -6.45 -9.24 2.11
N PRO A 16 -5.55 -8.80 2.99
CA PRO A 16 -4.37 -8.06 2.58
C PRO A 16 -3.47 -8.91 1.67
N SER A 17 -2.50 -8.27 1.03
CA SER A 17 -1.42 -8.99 0.35
C SER A 17 -0.66 -9.85 1.37
N SER A 18 -0.46 -11.13 1.08
CA SER A 18 0.34 -12.01 1.94
C SER A 18 1.77 -11.50 2.13
N TRP A 19 2.30 -10.80 1.15
CA TRP A 19 3.60 -10.17 1.27
C TRP A 19 3.59 -9.03 2.30
N ILE A 20 2.53 -8.21 2.33
CA ILE A 20 2.35 -7.19 3.37
C ILE A 20 2.15 -7.84 4.75
N GLU A 21 1.32 -8.90 4.85
CA GLU A 21 1.10 -9.62 6.11
C GLU A 21 2.41 -10.16 6.70
N ASN A 22 3.30 -10.67 5.85
CA ASN A 22 4.57 -11.27 6.28
C ASN A 22 5.64 -10.23 6.66
N ASN A 23 5.54 -8.99 6.14
CA ASN A 23 6.58 -7.97 6.32
C ASN A 23 6.16 -6.82 7.25
N LEU A 24 4.85 -6.55 7.41
CA LEU A 24 4.36 -5.52 8.32
C LEU A 24 4.19 -6.13 9.72
N SER A 25 5.15 -5.87 10.59
CA SER A 25 5.15 -6.38 11.97
C SER A 25 4.04 -5.76 12.83
N LYS A 26 3.59 -6.48 13.85
CA LYS A 26 2.73 -5.93 14.90
C LYS A 26 3.40 -4.74 15.57
N ASN A 27 2.59 -3.75 15.93
CA ASN A 27 3.05 -2.51 16.53
C ASN A 27 2.31 -2.22 17.84
N ASN A 28 3.07 -2.04 18.92
CA ASN A 28 2.53 -1.68 20.24
C ASN A 28 2.68 -0.18 20.55
N SER A 29 3.29 0.61 19.65
CA SER A 29 3.70 2.00 19.88
C SER A 29 2.77 3.02 19.22
N LYS A 30 1.62 2.62 18.70
CA LYS A 30 0.66 3.48 17.97
C LYS A 30 1.30 4.27 16.82
N MET A 31 2.24 3.65 16.10
CA MET A 31 2.89 4.27 14.95
C MET A 31 1.86 4.67 13.89
N SER A 32 2.13 5.79 13.21
CA SER A 32 1.29 6.31 12.14
C SER A 32 1.54 5.56 10.82
N LEU A 33 0.46 5.12 10.16
CA LEU A 33 0.54 4.46 8.85
C LEU A 33 -0.38 5.17 7.85
N LEU A 34 0.15 5.47 6.66
CA LEU A 34 -0.64 5.91 5.51
C LEU A 34 -0.90 4.71 4.59
N ASP A 35 -2.16 4.39 4.33
CA ASP A 35 -2.59 3.46 3.28
C ASP A 35 -3.10 4.28 2.09
N LEU A 36 -2.27 4.40 1.05
CA LEU A 36 -2.48 5.29 -0.09
C LEU A 36 -3.23 4.56 -1.20
N ALA A 37 -4.30 5.18 -1.72
CA ALA A 37 -5.25 4.57 -2.66
C ALA A 37 -5.80 3.24 -2.10
N CYS A 38 -6.31 3.31 -0.87
CA CYS A 38 -6.61 2.15 -0.02
C CYS A 38 -7.76 1.27 -0.54
N GLY A 39 -8.55 1.76 -1.48
CA GLY A 39 -9.73 1.06 -1.97
C GLY A 39 -10.72 0.73 -0.85
N ASN A 40 -11.12 -0.52 -0.73
CA ASN A 40 -12.00 -1.00 0.34
C ASN A 40 -11.30 -1.12 1.71
N GLY A 41 -10.04 -0.70 1.83
CA GLY A 41 -9.31 -0.64 3.09
C GLY A 41 -8.85 -1.98 3.66
N ARG A 42 -8.65 -3.00 2.84
CA ARG A 42 -8.19 -4.32 3.31
C ARG A 42 -6.87 -4.25 4.09
N HIS A 43 -5.92 -3.42 3.62
CA HIS A 43 -4.66 -3.19 4.31
C HIS A 43 -4.82 -2.23 5.49
N SER A 44 -5.69 -1.24 5.38
CA SER A 44 -6.02 -0.33 6.49
C SER A 44 -6.54 -1.11 7.70
N VAL A 45 -7.50 -2.03 7.48
CA VAL A 45 -8.07 -2.86 8.55
C VAL A 45 -7.02 -3.79 9.14
N PHE A 46 -6.20 -4.42 8.30
CA PHE A 46 -5.09 -5.26 8.75
C PHE A 46 -4.09 -4.47 9.62
N ALA A 47 -3.64 -3.29 9.15
CA ALA A 47 -2.71 -2.45 9.88
C ALA A 47 -3.29 -1.95 11.21
N ALA A 48 -4.58 -1.58 11.24
CA ALA A 48 -5.26 -1.21 12.49
C ALA A 48 -5.28 -2.36 13.51
N HIS A 49 -5.55 -3.60 13.06
CA HIS A 49 -5.47 -4.78 13.92
C HIS A 49 -4.02 -5.09 14.36
N ALA A 50 -3.03 -4.71 13.56
CA ALA A 50 -1.62 -4.82 13.92
C ALA A 50 -1.14 -3.69 14.86
N GLY A 51 -2.03 -2.75 15.27
CA GLY A 51 -1.76 -1.71 16.28
C GLY A 51 -1.36 -0.36 15.73
N TYR A 52 -1.48 -0.11 14.42
CA TYR A 52 -1.19 1.18 13.79
C TYR A 52 -2.37 2.16 13.91
N GLN A 53 -2.04 3.46 13.95
CA GLN A 53 -2.99 4.54 13.68
C GLN A 53 -2.96 4.79 12.17
N VAL A 54 -4.05 4.44 11.48
CA VAL A 54 -4.07 4.40 10.02
C VAL A 54 -4.76 5.64 9.44
N THR A 55 -4.10 6.31 8.51
CA THR A 55 -4.72 7.26 7.59
C THR A 55 -4.99 6.55 6.28
N SER A 56 -6.24 6.41 5.88
CA SER A 56 -6.66 5.70 4.66
C SER A 56 -7.14 6.70 3.62
N VAL A 57 -6.48 6.74 2.47
CA VAL A 57 -6.77 7.71 1.41
C VAL A 57 -7.27 7.02 0.16
N ASP A 58 -8.38 7.48 -0.37
CA ASP A 58 -8.93 7.07 -1.68
C ASP A 58 -9.78 8.19 -2.27
N ILE A 59 -9.99 8.19 -3.57
CA ILE A 59 -10.93 9.10 -4.25
C ILE A 59 -12.40 8.69 -4.01
N ASP A 60 -12.64 7.41 -3.79
CA ASP A 60 -13.99 6.83 -3.69
C ASP A 60 -14.52 6.92 -2.24
N LYS A 61 -15.39 7.92 -2.03
CA LYS A 61 -16.06 8.16 -0.74
C LYS A 61 -16.85 6.94 -0.22
N ASN A 62 -17.44 6.15 -1.12
CA ASN A 62 -18.25 5.01 -0.71
C ASN A 62 -17.41 3.87 -0.16
N LYS A 63 -16.20 3.67 -0.70
CA LYS A 63 -15.22 2.72 -0.16
C LYS A 63 -14.75 3.16 1.23
N LEU A 64 -14.41 4.42 1.38
CA LEU A 64 -13.96 5.01 2.65
C LEU A 64 -15.03 4.98 3.74
N PHE A 65 -16.30 5.07 3.37
CA PHE A 65 -17.42 5.05 4.34
C PHE A 65 -17.39 3.80 5.22
N ARG A 66 -16.99 2.66 4.66
CA ARG A 66 -16.91 1.39 5.39
C ARG A 66 -15.84 1.38 6.50
N LEU A 67 -14.88 2.29 6.44
CA LEU A 67 -13.77 2.39 7.41
C LEU A 67 -14.08 3.30 8.60
N LYS A 68 -15.14 4.14 8.51
CA LYS A 68 -15.45 5.19 9.50
C LYS A 68 -15.69 4.67 10.93
N ASN A 69 -16.18 3.45 11.06
CA ASN A 69 -16.51 2.89 12.37
C ASN A 69 -15.29 2.28 13.10
N ASN A 70 -14.12 2.26 12.47
CA ASN A 70 -12.91 1.78 13.11
C ASN A 70 -12.14 2.97 13.73
N LYS A 71 -12.08 3.04 15.05
CA LYS A 71 -11.43 4.14 15.81
C LYS A 71 -9.93 4.31 15.56
N PHE A 72 -9.29 3.32 14.96
CA PHE A 72 -7.87 3.35 14.59
C PHE A 72 -7.64 3.76 13.14
N ILE A 73 -8.71 4.00 12.36
CA ILE A 73 -8.64 4.38 10.95
C ILE A 73 -9.25 5.76 10.75
N ASN A 74 -8.49 6.67 10.16
CA ASN A 74 -8.94 7.99 9.71
C ASN A 74 -9.08 7.98 8.17
N PRO A 75 -10.29 7.80 7.61
CA PRO A 75 -10.51 7.81 6.17
C PRO A 75 -10.58 9.24 5.64
N ILE A 76 -9.78 9.56 4.63
CA ILE A 76 -9.70 10.88 3.99
C ILE A 76 -9.96 10.71 2.49
N GLN A 77 -10.96 11.41 1.97
CA GLN A 77 -11.23 11.46 0.53
C GLN A 77 -10.30 12.47 -0.14
N VAL A 78 -9.46 12.00 -1.06
CA VAL A 78 -8.54 12.84 -1.84
C VAL A 78 -8.42 12.28 -3.25
N ASP A 79 -8.48 13.17 -4.24
CA ASP A 79 -8.00 12.86 -5.59
C ASP A 79 -6.50 13.13 -5.66
N LEU A 80 -5.71 12.09 -5.84
CA LEU A 80 -4.25 12.16 -5.88
C LEU A 80 -3.69 12.50 -7.28
N GLU A 81 -4.55 12.62 -8.30
CA GLU A 81 -4.17 12.79 -9.70
C GLU A 81 -4.51 14.18 -10.25
N ILE A 82 -4.86 15.12 -9.38
CA ILE A 82 -5.06 16.54 -9.72
C ILE A 82 -3.80 17.39 -9.44
N ASN A 83 -3.83 18.66 -9.84
CA ASN A 83 -2.77 19.61 -9.50
C ASN A 83 -2.73 19.85 -7.99
N ASP A 84 -1.51 19.77 -7.41
CA ASP A 84 -1.24 19.88 -5.97
C ASP A 84 -2.07 18.91 -5.09
N PRO A 85 -1.98 17.62 -5.36
CA PRO A 85 -2.88 16.62 -4.77
C PRO A 85 -2.45 16.18 -3.36
N TRP A 86 -1.29 16.62 -2.86
CA TRP A 86 -0.68 16.02 -1.68
C TRP A 86 -1.09 16.75 -0.39
N PRO A 87 -1.99 16.15 0.43
CA PRO A 87 -2.55 16.83 1.60
C PRO A 87 -1.68 16.72 2.85
N PHE A 88 -0.51 16.08 2.78
CA PHE A 88 0.29 15.75 3.95
C PHE A 88 1.59 16.55 4.01
N ARG A 89 2.03 16.82 5.25
CA ARG A 89 3.35 17.40 5.51
C ARG A 89 4.45 16.36 5.31
N ASN A 90 5.69 16.84 5.25
CA ASN A 90 6.86 15.96 5.27
C ASN A 90 7.00 15.26 6.62
N GLU A 91 7.56 14.06 6.61
CA GLU A 91 8.01 13.32 7.81
C GLU A 91 6.95 13.11 8.90
N ILE A 92 5.72 12.79 8.50
CA ILE A 92 4.62 12.56 9.47
C ILE A 92 4.23 11.08 9.63
N PHE A 93 4.60 10.21 8.68
CA PHE A 93 4.24 8.80 8.74
C PHE A 93 5.44 7.92 9.11
N ASP A 94 5.22 7.01 10.04
CA ASP A 94 6.18 5.96 10.39
C ASP A 94 6.20 4.87 9.32
N VAL A 95 5.05 4.65 8.63
CA VAL A 95 4.89 3.69 7.55
C VAL A 95 4.05 4.30 6.44
N VAL A 96 4.47 4.12 5.19
CA VAL A 96 3.62 4.36 4.01
C VAL A 96 3.45 3.06 3.24
N LEU A 97 2.21 2.72 2.94
CA LEU A 97 1.79 1.55 2.23
C LEU A 97 1.07 1.95 0.95
N VAL A 98 1.51 1.41 -0.19
CA VAL A 98 0.88 1.62 -1.50
C VAL A 98 0.70 0.27 -2.18
N THR A 99 -0.53 -0.06 -2.57
CA THR A 99 -0.79 -1.32 -3.27
C THR A 99 -1.72 -1.14 -4.47
N ASN A 100 -1.35 -1.77 -5.59
CA ASN A 100 -2.11 -1.76 -6.84
C ASN A 100 -2.44 -0.34 -7.36
N TYR A 101 -1.58 0.62 -7.09
CA TYR A 101 -1.71 2.01 -7.50
C TYR A 101 -0.37 2.53 -8.02
N LEU A 102 -0.40 3.32 -9.09
CA LEU A 102 0.78 3.95 -9.67
C LEU A 102 0.42 5.31 -10.26
N TYR A 103 0.95 6.37 -9.66
CA TYR A 103 0.93 7.72 -10.20
C TYR A 103 2.27 8.41 -9.91
N ARG A 104 3.13 8.46 -10.91
CA ARG A 104 4.53 8.88 -10.79
C ARG A 104 4.73 10.31 -10.26
N PRO A 105 3.86 11.30 -10.62
CA PRO A 105 4.02 12.67 -10.12
C PRO A 105 4.05 12.80 -8.60
N ILE A 106 3.42 11.88 -7.85
CA ILE A 106 3.42 11.93 -6.37
C ILE A 106 4.56 11.15 -5.70
N PHE A 107 5.42 10.46 -6.44
CA PHE A 107 6.51 9.67 -5.86
C PHE A 107 7.37 10.47 -4.87
N LYS A 108 7.75 11.70 -5.24
CA LYS A 108 8.52 12.60 -4.37
C LYS A 108 7.81 12.92 -3.05
N TYR A 109 6.49 13.06 -3.08
CA TYR A 109 5.69 13.39 -1.91
C TYR A 109 5.53 12.16 -1.00
N ILE A 110 5.32 10.97 -1.56
CA ILE A 110 5.33 9.71 -0.83
C ILE A 110 6.63 9.60 -0.03
N CYS A 111 7.78 9.73 -0.69
CA CYS A 111 9.08 9.62 -0.04
C CYS A 111 9.32 10.69 1.04
N LYS A 112 8.89 11.94 0.78
CA LYS A 112 9.03 13.05 1.75
C LYS A 112 8.13 12.89 2.98
N SER A 113 6.95 12.31 2.84
CA SER A 113 6.01 12.14 3.97
C SER A 113 6.44 11.08 4.98
N ILE A 114 7.39 10.22 4.63
CA ILE A 114 7.95 9.19 5.49
C ILE A 114 8.99 9.82 6.42
N LYS A 115 8.89 9.54 7.73
CA LYS A 115 9.86 9.95 8.75
C LYS A 115 11.24 9.31 8.52
N LEU A 116 12.28 9.90 9.09
CA LEU A 116 13.59 9.23 9.22
C LEU A 116 13.39 7.88 9.95
N ASN A 117 14.00 6.83 9.47
CA ASN A 117 13.81 5.43 9.89
C ASN A 117 12.39 4.88 9.64
N GLY A 118 11.51 5.65 9.00
CA GLY A 118 10.20 5.20 8.57
C GLY A 118 10.28 4.22 7.38
N LYS A 119 9.20 3.49 7.17
CA LYS A 119 9.13 2.35 6.26
C LYS A 119 8.27 2.66 5.04
N LEU A 120 8.73 2.24 3.87
CA LEU A 120 7.96 2.21 2.64
C LEU A 120 7.64 0.77 2.26
N PHE A 121 6.36 0.47 2.10
CA PHE A 121 5.87 -0.76 1.46
C PHE A 121 5.15 -0.38 0.17
N TYR A 122 5.65 -0.84 -0.97
CA TYR A 122 5.04 -0.57 -2.25
C TYR A 122 4.93 -1.87 -3.07
N GLU A 123 3.72 -2.27 -3.44
CA GLU A 123 3.44 -3.41 -4.33
C GLU A 123 2.51 -2.96 -5.45
N THR A 124 2.96 -3.01 -6.71
CA THR A 124 2.07 -2.74 -7.86
C THR A 124 2.55 -3.46 -9.14
N PHE A 125 1.73 -3.37 -10.17
CA PHE A 125 1.88 -4.13 -11.41
C PHE A 125 3.08 -3.65 -12.24
N THR A 126 3.74 -4.60 -12.94
CA THR A 126 4.81 -4.33 -13.91
C THR A 126 4.29 -4.39 -15.35
N GLU A 127 5.12 -3.96 -16.31
CA GLU A 127 4.80 -4.07 -17.74
C GLU A 127 4.52 -5.51 -18.18
N GLU A 128 5.12 -6.51 -17.54
CA GLU A 128 4.84 -7.92 -17.78
C GLU A 128 3.39 -8.34 -17.44
N ASN A 129 2.68 -7.52 -16.64
CA ASN A 129 1.30 -7.82 -16.29
C ASN A 129 0.34 -7.79 -17.49
N ILE A 130 0.71 -7.16 -18.61
CA ILE A 130 -0.10 -7.04 -19.83
C ILE A 130 -0.60 -8.41 -20.29
N ILE A 131 0.24 -9.45 -20.19
CA ILE A 131 -0.12 -10.82 -20.61
C ILE A 131 -1.12 -11.50 -19.67
N PHE A 132 -1.34 -10.96 -18.47
CA PHE A 132 -2.26 -11.51 -17.46
C PHE A 132 -3.58 -10.74 -17.35
N GLY A 133 -3.72 -9.60 -18.06
CA GLY A 133 -4.93 -8.81 -18.12
C GLY A 133 -4.77 -7.40 -17.57
N LYS A 134 -5.81 -6.88 -16.90
CA LYS A 134 -5.80 -5.51 -16.37
C LYS A 134 -5.04 -5.41 -15.05
N PRO A 135 -4.36 -4.26 -14.79
CA PRO A 135 -4.16 -3.13 -15.71
C PRO A 135 -3.25 -3.52 -16.89
N ASN A 136 -3.54 -2.99 -18.07
CA ASN A 136 -2.75 -3.20 -19.29
C ASN A 136 -2.30 -1.89 -19.96
N ASN A 137 -2.69 -0.74 -19.41
CA ASN A 137 -2.17 0.55 -19.84
C ASN A 137 -0.79 0.78 -19.19
N LYS A 138 0.24 1.02 -20.00
CA LYS A 138 1.63 1.22 -19.57
C LYS A 138 1.81 2.35 -18.54
N THR A 139 0.93 3.35 -18.51
CA THR A 139 1.00 4.43 -17.51
C THR A 139 0.79 3.91 -16.08
N PHE A 140 0.06 2.80 -15.91
CA PHE A 140 -0.22 2.14 -14.63
C PHE A 140 0.68 0.93 -14.36
N LEU A 141 1.73 0.75 -15.16
CA LEU A 141 2.65 -0.38 -15.06
C LEU A 141 4.08 0.13 -14.79
N LEU A 142 4.73 -0.50 -13.84
CA LEU A 142 6.13 -0.22 -13.50
C LEU A 142 7.06 -0.76 -14.58
N ARG A 143 8.09 0.03 -14.91
CA ARG A 143 9.23 -0.40 -15.68
C ARG A 143 10.13 -1.31 -14.84
N PRO A 144 11.03 -2.09 -15.45
CA PRO A 144 12.01 -2.89 -14.71
C PRO A 144 12.75 -2.05 -13.65
N GLN A 145 12.86 -2.56 -12.44
CA GLN A 145 13.57 -1.96 -11.31
C GLN A 145 13.09 -0.54 -10.90
N GLU A 146 11.89 -0.10 -11.31
CA GLU A 146 11.46 1.28 -11.07
C GLU A 146 11.32 1.59 -9.57
N LEU A 147 10.74 0.68 -8.77
CA LEU A 147 10.66 0.88 -7.31
C LEU A 147 12.03 0.81 -6.63
N LEU A 148 12.94 -0.02 -7.14
CA LEU A 148 14.30 -0.11 -6.63
C LEU A 148 15.06 1.22 -6.86
N ASN A 149 14.93 1.79 -8.06
CA ASN A 149 15.52 3.08 -8.40
C ASN A 149 14.86 4.23 -7.60
N LEU A 150 13.54 4.19 -7.40
CA LEU A 150 12.84 5.14 -6.54
C LEU A 150 13.44 5.16 -5.13
N ALA A 151 13.63 4.00 -4.53
CA ALA A 151 14.16 3.89 -3.19
C ALA A 151 15.62 4.41 -3.11
N ARG A 152 16.49 3.99 -4.03
CA ARG A 152 17.90 4.43 -4.08
C ARG A 152 18.03 5.93 -4.25
N ASN A 153 17.26 6.54 -5.15
CA ASN A 153 17.30 7.97 -5.43
C ASN A 153 16.74 8.85 -4.30
N ASN A 154 16.01 8.25 -3.34
CA ASN A 154 15.40 8.96 -2.22
C ASN A 154 16.00 8.55 -0.85
N ARG A 155 17.22 8.00 -0.82
CA ARG A 155 17.95 7.63 0.41
C ARG A 155 17.24 6.58 1.25
N PHE A 156 16.62 5.58 0.62
CA PHE A 156 16.10 4.43 1.32
C PHE A 156 17.10 3.28 1.29
N GLU A 157 17.28 2.63 2.42
CA GLU A 157 17.88 1.31 2.51
C GLU A 157 16.84 0.26 2.11
N VAL A 158 17.14 -0.52 1.09
CA VAL A 158 16.24 -1.57 0.60
C VAL A 158 16.44 -2.83 1.45
N ILE A 159 15.37 -3.24 2.13
CA ILE A 159 15.36 -4.44 2.99
C ILE A 159 14.92 -5.66 2.19
N ASN A 160 13.89 -5.49 1.36
CA ASN A 160 13.40 -6.54 0.47
C ASN A 160 12.94 -5.93 -0.86
N TYR A 161 13.27 -6.58 -1.95
CA TYR A 161 12.82 -6.20 -3.30
C TYR A 161 12.60 -7.44 -4.15
N GLU A 162 11.47 -7.48 -4.85
CA GLU A 162 11.11 -8.59 -5.73
C GLU A 162 10.43 -8.08 -7.01
N GLU A 163 10.80 -8.68 -8.14
CA GLU A 163 10.00 -8.68 -9.37
C GLU A 163 9.49 -10.10 -9.56
N VAL A 164 8.17 -10.30 -9.46
CA VAL A 164 7.63 -11.64 -9.32
C VAL A 164 6.26 -11.81 -9.99
N ILE A 165 6.03 -13.00 -10.54
CA ILE A 165 4.71 -13.42 -10.99
C ILE A 165 4.00 -14.15 -9.86
N ILE A 166 2.89 -13.57 -9.41
CA ILE A 166 2.02 -14.16 -8.38
C ILE A 166 0.92 -14.96 -9.07
N SER A 167 0.70 -16.19 -8.65
CA SER A 167 -0.27 -17.09 -9.29
C SER A 167 -1.67 -17.02 -8.66
N LYS A 168 -1.79 -16.67 -7.38
CA LYS A 168 -3.07 -16.65 -6.63
C LYS A 168 -3.27 -15.32 -5.92
N PRO A 169 -4.53 -14.87 -5.73
CA PRO A 169 -5.80 -15.44 -6.21
C PRO A 169 -5.99 -15.29 -7.71
N LYS A 170 -5.31 -14.34 -8.35
CA LYS A 170 -5.29 -14.10 -9.79
C LYS A 170 -3.84 -13.89 -10.23
N LYS A 171 -3.48 -14.50 -11.38
CA LYS A 171 -2.13 -14.37 -11.93
C LYS A 171 -1.84 -12.91 -12.27
N LYS A 172 -0.69 -12.38 -11.79
CA LYS A 172 -0.25 -11.01 -12.00
C LYS A 172 1.27 -10.90 -11.89
N ALA A 173 1.87 -9.97 -12.63
CA ALA A 173 3.28 -9.60 -12.47
C ALA A 173 3.38 -8.29 -11.68
N VAL A 174 4.22 -8.26 -10.65
CA VAL A 174 4.38 -7.12 -9.76
C VAL A 174 5.83 -6.87 -9.40
N GLN A 175 6.15 -5.62 -9.07
CA GLN A 175 7.29 -5.26 -8.21
C GLN A 175 6.80 -5.04 -6.79
N ARG A 176 7.64 -5.41 -5.83
CA ARG A 176 7.43 -5.20 -4.40
C ARG A 176 8.69 -4.65 -3.77
N ILE A 177 8.56 -3.66 -2.93
CA ILE A 177 9.67 -3.13 -2.16
C ILE A 177 9.27 -2.87 -0.72
N TYR A 178 10.12 -3.30 0.20
CA TYR A 178 10.17 -2.85 1.58
C TYR A 178 11.50 -2.14 1.78
N ALA A 179 11.44 -0.87 2.16
CA ALA A 179 12.61 -0.04 2.34
C ALA A 179 12.47 0.90 3.54
N ILE A 180 13.59 1.31 4.13
CA ILE A 180 13.68 2.19 5.32
C ILE A 180 14.38 3.48 4.94
N LYS A 181 13.78 4.63 5.25
CA LYS A 181 14.34 5.95 4.97
C LYS A 181 15.55 6.23 5.87
N LYS A 182 16.67 6.69 5.27
CA LYS A 182 17.93 7.05 5.95
C LYS A 182 18.18 8.54 5.92
#